data_e2eea63892d30b3c29564e474239f309
#
_entry.id   e2eea63892d30b3c29564e474239f309
#
_cell.length_a   1.000
_cell.length_b   1.000
_cell.length_c   1.000
_cell.angle_alpha   90.00
_cell.angle_beta   90.00
_cell.angle_gamma   90.00
#
_symmetry.space_group_name_H-M   'P 1'
#
loop_
_entity.id
_entity.type
_entity.pdbx_description
1 polymer ?
#
loop_
_entity_poly.entity_id
_entity_poly.type
_entity_poly.pdbx_seq_one_letter_code
_entity_poly.pdbx_strand_id
1 'polypeptide(L)'
;MNQKNIQDETNSVPLQGLGVGLDRKDIEIMAPAGSWESLSAAIKAGADSVYFGIEKLNMRSKSSSNFTTEDLREIVRICKENNVKSYLTVNTILYDNDLTLMREIIDIAKESEVSAIIAADVAALMYANSVGVEIHLSTQLNISNVEALKFYAQFADVVVLARELNMEQVAEIYQAIEKENITGKSGNPIRIEMFCHGALCMAVSGKCYLSLHEKNVSANRGACNQICRRGYTVKDKDSEIELEVDNEYIMSPKDLKTIGFVDELLRSGVRVFKIEGRARGAEYVKTVVSCYKEAIESCLNGTFTDEKVADWDIRLSKVFNRGFWNGYYLGQRLGEWSKNYGSEATHKKIYVAKCTNYFSKLGVAEFLLEAQHLSVGDEILITGETTGAYEDTLKEIRVQLNPVDKVEKGTYFSIKTNELVRRNDKLFKIVPTEHATKKAE
;
A
#
# COMPACT_ATOMS: atom_id res chain seq x y z
N MET A 1 15.28 33.96 26.18
CA MET A 1 13.83 33.95 26.52
C MET A 1 13.35 32.53 26.51
N ASN A 2 12.75 32.13 27.59
CA ASN A 2 12.51 30.78 28.06
C ASN A 2 12.04 29.74 27.02
N GLN A 3 12.86 28.71 26.82
CA GLN A 3 12.42 27.40 26.35
C GLN A 3 11.63 26.73 27.47
N LYS A 4 10.34 26.56 27.31
CA LYS A 4 9.54 25.67 28.13
C LYS A 4 9.64 24.27 27.54
N ASN A 5 10.27 23.36 28.26
CA ASN A 5 10.16 21.92 28.07
C ASN A 5 8.69 21.52 28.18
N ILE A 6 8.12 21.09 27.09
CA ILE A 6 6.87 20.31 27.09
C ILE A 6 7.33 18.86 27.16
N GLN A 7 7.30 18.30 28.36
CA GLN A 7 7.33 16.85 28.56
C GLN A 7 5.95 16.33 28.13
N ASP A 8 5.93 15.56 27.06
CA ASP A 8 4.77 14.77 26.64
C ASP A 8 4.52 13.68 27.68
N GLU A 9 3.55 13.89 28.53
CA GLU A 9 2.88 12.81 29.25
C GLU A 9 1.91 12.15 28.26
N THR A 10 2.35 11.12 27.54
CA THR A 10 1.48 10.21 26.80
C THR A 10 0.73 9.31 27.77
N ASN A 11 -0.34 9.85 28.36
CA ASN A 11 -1.34 9.03 29.02
C ASN A 11 -2.11 8.26 27.95
N SER A 12 -1.86 6.96 27.84
CA SER A 12 -2.70 6.04 27.09
C SER A 12 -4.11 6.02 27.68
N VAL A 13 -5.00 6.84 27.12
CA VAL A 13 -6.41 6.82 27.47
C VAL A 13 -7.00 5.53 26.86
N PRO A 14 -7.61 4.65 27.67
CA PRO A 14 -8.27 3.46 27.15
C PRO A 14 -9.35 3.85 26.12
N LEU A 15 -9.53 3.01 25.10
CA LEU A 15 -10.51 3.17 24.01
C LEU A 15 -12.01 3.30 24.47
N GLN A 16 -12.28 3.46 25.74
CA GLN A 16 -13.60 3.70 26.34
C GLN A 16 -14.33 4.96 25.81
N GLY A 17 -13.72 5.73 24.91
CA GLY A 17 -14.31 6.90 24.25
C GLY A 17 -14.76 6.68 22.79
N LEU A 18 -14.54 5.50 22.20
CA LEU A 18 -15.17 5.14 20.94
C LEU A 18 -16.63 4.77 21.24
N GLY A 19 -17.56 5.69 20.97
CA GLY A 19 -18.98 5.46 21.17
C GLY A 19 -19.43 4.12 20.56
N VAL A 20 -19.99 3.27 21.41
CA VAL A 20 -20.75 2.03 21.09
C VAL A 20 -20.16 1.13 19.99
N GLY A 21 -19.42 0.06 20.41
CA GLY A 21 -19.41 -1.20 19.68
C GLY A 21 -18.85 -1.20 18.25
N LEU A 22 -17.66 -0.61 18.01
CA LEU A 22 -16.98 -0.76 16.73
C LEU A 22 -16.48 -2.21 16.59
N ASP A 23 -17.02 -2.94 15.63
CA ASP A 23 -16.62 -4.30 15.29
C ASP A 23 -15.50 -4.32 14.22
N ARG A 24 -14.71 -5.38 14.19
CA ARG A 24 -13.69 -5.60 13.13
C ARG A 24 -14.30 -5.58 11.72
N LYS A 25 -15.53 -6.04 11.55
CA LYS A 25 -16.26 -6.05 10.27
C LYS A 25 -16.59 -4.64 9.73
N ASP A 26 -16.59 -3.62 10.60
CA ASP A 26 -16.86 -2.24 10.21
C ASP A 26 -15.62 -1.55 9.63
N ILE A 27 -14.46 -2.17 9.78
CA ILE A 27 -13.17 -1.64 9.35
C ILE A 27 -12.67 -2.45 8.15
N GLU A 28 -12.12 -1.75 7.16
CA GLU A 28 -11.64 -2.33 5.93
C GLU A 28 -10.16 -1.99 5.70
N ILE A 29 -9.32 -3.00 5.52
CA ILE A 29 -7.93 -2.85 5.09
C ILE A 29 -7.90 -3.07 3.59
N MET A 30 -7.60 -1.99 2.84
CA MET A 30 -7.53 -1.99 1.39
C MET A 30 -6.09 -2.11 0.92
N ALA A 31 -5.74 -3.26 0.36
CA ALA A 31 -4.39 -3.59 -0.09
C ALA A 31 -4.18 -3.31 -1.59
N PRO A 32 -2.98 -2.89 -2.00
CA PRO A 32 -2.63 -2.74 -3.40
C PRO A 32 -2.34 -4.09 -4.06
N ALA A 33 -2.88 -4.34 -5.25
CA ALA A 33 -2.52 -5.48 -6.09
C ALA A 33 -1.98 -4.99 -7.44
N GLY A 34 -0.67 -5.13 -7.66
CA GLY A 34 0.00 -4.76 -8.90
C GLY A 34 0.53 -5.98 -9.68
N SER A 35 0.42 -7.17 -9.13
CA SER A 35 0.76 -8.45 -9.73
C SER A 35 -0.03 -9.58 -9.08
N TRP A 36 -0.03 -10.77 -9.66
CA TRP A 36 -0.66 -11.95 -9.11
C TRP A 36 -0.07 -12.34 -7.75
N GLU A 37 1.25 -12.22 -7.59
CA GLU A 37 1.95 -12.46 -6.33
C GLU A 37 1.48 -11.49 -5.24
N SER A 38 1.31 -10.19 -5.59
CA SER A 38 0.82 -9.18 -4.65
C SER A 38 -0.64 -9.39 -4.28
N LEU A 39 -1.48 -9.82 -5.22
CA LEU A 39 -2.88 -10.19 -4.97
C LEU A 39 -2.96 -11.36 -3.98
N SER A 40 -2.23 -12.43 -4.25
CA SER A 40 -2.20 -13.61 -3.36
C SER A 40 -1.64 -13.29 -1.98
N ALA A 41 -0.60 -12.44 -1.92
CA ALA A 41 -0.02 -11.98 -0.66
C ALA A 41 -1.00 -11.13 0.16
N ALA A 42 -1.74 -10.23 -0.48
CA ALA A 42 -2.77 -9.41 0.17
C ALA A 42 -3.88 -10.26 0.80
N ILE A 43 -4.41 -11.20 0.03
CA ILE A 43 -5.47 -12.12 0.48
C ILE A 43 -5.00 -12.97 1.66
N LYS A 44 -3.84 -13.60 1.55
CA LYS A 44 -3.26 -14.44 2.63
C LYS A 44 -2.91 -13.64 3.89
N ALA A 45 -2.50 -12.39 3.74
CA ALA A 45 -2.24 -11.50 4.88
C ALA A 45 -3.53 -11.02 5.57
N GLY A 46 -4.69 -11.26 4.97
CA GLY A 46 -6.01 -10.92 5.53
C GLY A 46 -6.48 -9.50 5.21
N ALA A 47 -6.18 -9.01 4.00
CA ALA A 47 -6.82 -7.81 3.48
C ALA A 47 -8.32 -8.04 3.30
N ASP A 48 -9.13 -7.03 3.61
CA ASP A 48 -10.59 -7.06 3.41
C ASP A 48 -10.97 -6.70 1.96
N SER A 49 -10.10 -5.94 1.31
CA SER A 49 -10.25 -5.56 -0.10
C SER A 49 -8.91 -5.38 -0.79
N VAL A 50 -8.93 -5.49 -2.11
CA VAL A 50 -7.78 -5.20 -2.96
C VAL A 50 -8.16 -4.19 -4.03
N TYR A 51 -7.23 -3.27 -4.36
CA TYR A 51 -7.41 -2.37 -5.48
C TYR A 51 -6.31 -2.56 -6.52
N PHE A 52 -6.70 -2.54 -7.78
CA PHE A 52 -5.82 -2.82 -8.91
C PHE A 52 -6.22 -1.98 -10.13
N GLY A 53 -5.40 -2.00 -11.17
CA GLY A 53 -5.67 -1.35 -12.44
C GLY A 53 -5.54 -2.31 -13.60
N ILE A 54 -6.37 -2.11 -14.61
CA ILE A 54 -6.23 -2.75 -15.90
C ILE A 54 -5.85 -1.72 -16.96
N GLU A 55 -5.05 -2.11 -17.93
CA GLU A 55 -4.70 -1.29 -19.11
C GLU A 55 -4.35 0.18 -18.82
N LYS A 56 -5.14 1.15 -19.37
CA LYS A 56 -4.70 2.55 -19.49
C LYS A 56 -5.29 3.53 -18.47
N LEU A 57 -6.55 3.42 -18.09
CA LEU A 57 -7.26 4.50 -17.37
C LEU A 57 -7.05 4.51 -15.85
N ASN A 58 -5.82 4.24 -15.39
CA ASN A 58 -5.47 4.30 -13.98
C ASN A 58 -4.17 5.08 -13.73
N MET A 59 -4.02 5.64 -12.53
CA MET A 59 -2.89 6.52 -12.14
C MET A 59 -1.52 5.84 -12.16
N ARG A 60 -1.44 4.53 -12.38
CA ARG A 60 -0.20 3.74 -12.47
C ARG A 60 -0.05 3.03 -13.83
N SER A 61 -0.83 3.43 -14.84
CA SER A 61 -0.85 2.76 -16.16
C SER A 61 0.52 2.65 -16.83
N LYS A 62 1.46 3.57 -16.54
CA LYS A 62 2.83 3.56 -17.09
C LYS A 62 3.91 3.31 -16.05
N SER A 63 3.58 3.10 -14.77
CA SER A 63 4.55 2.99 -13.68
C SER A 63 4.44 1.71 -12.86
N SER A 64 3.51 0.83 -13.19
CA SER A 64 3.39 -0.52 -12.63
C SER A 64 2.95 -1.48 -13.71
N SER A 65 3.12 -2.79 -13.50
CA SER A 65 2.44 -3.80 -14.27
C SER A 65 0.94 -3.61 -14.09
N ASN A 66 0.18 -3.74 -15.16
CA ASN A 66 -1.27 -3.69 -15.11
C ASN A 66 -1.82 -5.02 -15.59
N PHE A 67 -2.91 -5.43 -15.00
CA PHE A 67 -3.65 -6.59 -15.45
C PHE A 67 -4.37 -6.29 -16.77
N THR A 68 -4.74 -7.34 -17.47
CA THR A 68 -5.56 -7.27 -18.69
C THR A 68 -7.05 -7.31 -18.34
N THR A 69 -7.88 -7.11 -19.36
CA THR A 69 -9.33 -7.27 -19.22
C THR A 69 -9.71 -8.73 -18.91
N GLU A 70 -8.98 -9.70 -19.45
CA GLU A 70 -9.15 -11.13 -19.15
C GLU A 70 -8.82 -11.43 -17.69
N ASP A 71 -7.73 -10.85 -17.17
CA ASP A 71 -7.31 -10.99 -15.77
C ASP A 71 -8.37 -10.46 -14.79
N LEU A 72 -9.14 -9.45 -15.19
CA LEU A 72 -10.18 -8.85 -14.34
C LEU A 72 -11.18 -9.88 -13.81
N ARG A 73 -11.69 -10.75 -14.68
CA ARG A 73 -12.67 -11.78 -14.30
C ARG A 73 -12.06 -12.78 -13.32
N GLU A 74 -10.81 -13.16 -13.55
CA GLU A 74 -10.11 -14.10 -12.67
C GLU A 74 -9.78 -13.46 -11.30
N ILE A 75 -9.38 -12.20 -11.27
CA ILE A 75 -9.16 -11.46 -10.00
C ILE A 75 -10.46 -11.41 -9.20
N VAL A 76 -11.57 -11.05 -9.82
CA VAL A 76 -12.88 -10.97 -9.16
C VAL A 76 -13.30 -12.34 -8.64
N ARG A 77 -13.11 -13.41 -9.42
CA ARG A 77 -13.40 -14.79 -9.00
C ARG A 77 -12.60 -15.17 -7.74
N ILE A 78 -11.27 -14.95 -7.77
CA ILE A 78 -10.38 -15.25 -6.64
C ILE A 78 -10.77 -14.42 -5.40
N CYS A 79 -11.06 -13.14 -5.57
CA CYS A 79 -11.49 -12.28 -4.48
C CYS A 79 -12.78 -12.78 -3.83
N LYS A 80 -13.79 -13.13 -4.63
CA LYS A 80 -15.07 -13.68 -4.14
C LYS A 80 -14.88 -15.00 -3.38
N GLU A 81 -14.08 -15.92 -3.89
CA GLU A 81 -13.78 -17.19 -3.24
C GLU A 81 -13.10 -17.04 -1.87
N ASN A 82 -12.42 -15.91 -1.66
CA ASN A 82 -11.73 -15.60 -0.41
C ASN A 82 -12.45 -14.55 0.45
N ASN A 83 -13.69 -14.15 0.10
CA ASN A 83 -14.46 -13.09 0.78
C ASN A 83 -13.72 -11.74 0.85
N VAL A 84 -12.96 -11.41 -0.19
CA VAL A 84 -12.23 -10.15 -0.34
C VAL A 84 -12.93 -9.30 -1.41
N LYS A 85 -13.13 -8.01 -1.14
CA LYS A 85 -13.70 -7.09 -2.12
C LYS A 85 -12.66 -6.72 -3.18
N SER A 86 -13.12 -6.52 -4.42
CA SER A 86 -12.28 -6.16 -5.57
C SER A 86 -12.62 -4.76 -6.07
N TYR A 87 -11.61 -3.87 -6.13
CA TYR A 87 -11.80 -2.48 -6.56
C TYR A 87 -10.94 -2.14 -7.78
N LEU A 88 -11.61 -1.82 -8.89
CA LEU A 88 -10.96 -1.44 -10.13
C LEU A 88 -10.69 0.07 -10.16
N THR A 89 -9.45 0.49 -10.40
CA THR A 89 -9.11 1.92 -10.52
C THR A 89 -9.38 2.44 -11.94
N VAL A 90 -10.28 3.45 -12.05
CA VAL A 90 -10.57 4.25 -13.24
C VAL A 90 -10.44 5.74 -12.86
N ASN A 91 -9.28 6.10 -12.34
CA ASN A 91 -9.09 7.36 -11.59
C ASN A 91 -8.14 8.35 -12.24
N THR A 92 -7.91 8.25 -13.56
CA THR A 92 -7.21 9.27 -14.33
C THR A 92 -8.16 10.40 -14.74
N ILE A 93 -7.61 11.57 -15.06
CA ILE A 93 -8.36 12.59 -15.80
C ILE A 93 -8.58 12.10 -17.22
N LEU A 94 -9.80 12.25 -17.72
CA LEU A 94 -10.24 11.79 -19.04
C LEU A 94 -10.28 12.92 -20.04
N TYR A 95 -9.94 12.63 -21.28
CA TYR A 95 -10.19 13.47 -22.44
C TYR A 95 -11.29 12.84 -23.29
N ASP A 96 -11.90 13.60 -24.21
CA ASP A 96 -13.01 13.11 -25.02
C ASP A 96 -12.69 11.79 -25.75
N ASN A 97 -11.44 11.63 -26.19
CA ASN A 97 -10.98 10.40 -26.84
C ASN A 97 -10.89 9.18 -25.91
N ASP A 98 -10.93 9.37 -24.59
CA ASP A 98 -10.88 8.29 -23.60
C ASP A 98 -12.29 7.78 -23.24
N LEU A 99 -13.35 8.53 -23.56
CA LEU A 99 -14.71 8.27 -23.06
C LEU A 99 -15.27 6.92 -23.52
N THR A 100 -14.95 6.51 -24.75
CA THR A 100 -15.37 5.21 -25.27
C THR A 100 -14.72 4.09 -24.48
N LEU A 101 -13.41 4.12 -24.34
CA LEU A 101 -12.65 3.12 -23.55
C LEU A 101 -13.09 3.12 -22.08
N MET A 102 -13.37 4.28 -21.49
CA MET A 102 -13.86 4.39 -20.10
C MET A 102 -15.18 3.64 -19.93
N ARG A 103 -16.13 3.82 -20.87
CA ARG A 103 -17.41 3.11 -20.82
C ARG A 103 -17.22 1.60 -20.96
N GLU A 104 -16.43 1.16 -21.92
CA GLU A 104 -16.09 -0.27 -22.11
C GLU A 104 -15.50 -0.88 -20.82
N ILE A 105 -14.56 -0.21 -20.16
CA ILE A 105 -13.95 -0.68 -18.92
C ILE A 105 -14.98 -0.77 -17.79
N ILE A 106 -15.87 0.23 -17.66
CA ILE A 106 -16.90 0.23 -16.61
C ILE A 106 -17.96 -0.84 -16.89
N ASP A 107 -18.33 -1.08 -18.15
CA ASP A 107 -19.26 -2.15 -18.53
C ASP A 107 -18.69 -3.53 -18.23
N ILE A 108 -17.42 -3.76 -18.57
CA ILE A 108 -16.71 -5.02 -18.21
C ILE A 108 -16.59 -5.17 -16.70
N ALA A 109 -16.33 -4.09 -15.96
CA ALA A 109 -16.31 -4.10 -14.50
C ALA A 109 -17.66 -4.54 -13.92
N LYS A 110 -18.76 -4.02 -14.47
CA LYS A 110 -20.12 -4.43 -14.10
C LYS A 110 -20.40 -5.89 -14.43
N GLU A 111 -20.11 -6.31 -15.64
CA GLU A 111 -20.29 -7.72 -16.08
C GLU A 111 -19.49 -8.72 -15.24
N SER A 112 -18.29 -8.31 -14.83
CA SER A 112 -17.42 -9.12 -13.95
C SER A 112 -17.84 -9.07 -12.50
N GLU A 113 -18.80 -8.22 -12.14
CA GLU A 113 -19.29 -8.00 -10.77
C GLU A 113 -18.15 -7.58 -9.81
N VAL A 114 -17.32 -6.60 -10.24
CA VAL A 114 -16.37 -5.98 -9.29
C VAL A 114 -17.15 -5.34 -8.14
N SER A 115 -16.57 -5.32 -6.95
CA SER A 115 -17.24 -4.74 -5.79
C SER A 115 -17.47 -3.25 -5.94
N ALA A 116 -16.50 -2.50 -6.49
CA ALA A 116 -16.63 -1.08 -6.84
C ALA A 116 -15.56 -0.64 -7.83
N ILE A 117 -15.73 0.55 -8.42
CA ILE A 117 -14.66 1.27 -9.11
C ILE A 117 -14.15 2.42 -8.24
N ILE A 118 -12.85 2.75 -8.37
CA ILE A 118 -12.25 3.95 -7.75
C ILE A 118 -12.11 5.00 -8.85
N ALA A 119 -12.90 6.08 -8.80
CA ALA A 119 -12.98 7.09 -9.85
C ALA A 119 -12.77 8.52 -9.32
N ALA A 120 -12.37 9.44 -10.22
CA ALA A 120 -12.17 10.85 -9.92
C ALA A 120 -12.78 11.77 -11.00
N ASP A 121 -12.80 11.34 -12.25
CA ASP A 121 -13.35 12.14 -13.35
C ASP A 121 -14.88 12.08 -13.34
N VAL A 122 -15.52 13.25 -13.51
CA VAL A 122 -16.98 13.37 -13.45
C VAL A 122 -17.66 12.50 -14.53
N ALA A 123 -17.05 12.35 -15.72
CA ALA A 123 -17.61 11.49 -16.76
C ALA A 123 -17.66 10.02 -16.32
N ALA A 124 -16.60 9.54 -15.62
CA ALA A 124 -16.57 8.19 -15.06
C ALA A 124 -17.59 8.02 -13.92
N LEU A 125 -17.70 9.02 -13.01
CA LEU A 125 -18.69 9.01 -11.93
C LEU A 125 -20.12 8.93 -12.47
N MET A 126 -20.46 9.79 -13.42
CA MET A 126 -21.81 9.82 -14.02
C MET A 126 -22.13 8.53 -14.74
N TYR A 127 -21.21 8.01 -15.55
CA TYR A 127 -21.45 6.79 -16.31
C TYR A 127 -21.60 5.57 -15.39
N ALA A 128 -20.69 5.36 -14.44
CA ALA A 128 -20.78 4.27 -13.48
C ALA A 128 -22.06 4.34 -12.65
N ASN A 129 -22.47 5.56 -12.25
CA ASN A 129 -23.73 5.76 -11.57
C ASN A 129 -24.93 5.37 -12.45
N SER A 130 -24.93 5.70 -13.73
CA SER A 130 -26.02 5.40 -14.68
C SER A 130 -26.17 3.90 -14.94
N VAL A 131 -25.06 3.15 -14.94
CA VAL A 131 -25.07 1.70 -15.14
C VAL A 131 -25.16 0.90 -13.84
N GLY A 132 -25.13 1.57 -12.68
CA GLY A 132 -25.35 0.94 -11.38
C GLY A 132 -24.12 0.21 -10.82
N VAL A 133 -22.89 0.66 -11.17
CA VAL A 133 -21.64 0.20 -10.53
C VAL A 133 -21.37 1.03 -9.29
N GLU A 134 -20.97 0.38 -8.18
CA GLU A 134 -20.58 1.07 -6.95
C GLU A 134 -19.31 1.88 -7.17
N ILE A 135 -19.21 3.04 -6.53
CA ILE A 135 -18.14 4.00 -6.70
C ILE A 135 -17.49 4.31 -5.36
N HIS A 136 -16.16 4.24 -5.31
CA HIS A 136 -15.33 4.88 -4.30
C HIS A 136 -14.71 6.15 -4.89
N LEU A 137 -14.81 7.25 -4.17
CA LEU A 137 -14.24 8.52 -4.62
C LEU A 137 -12.73 8.53 -4.42
N SER A 138 -11.99 8.84 -5.49
CA SER A 138 -10.53 8.81 -5.44
C SER A 138 -9.94 10.03 -4.75
N THR A 139 -8.75 9.87 -4.15
CA THR A 139 -7.98 10.97 -3.52
C THR A 139 -7.70 12.15 -4.47
N GLN A 140 -7.74 11.96 -5.80
CA GLN A 140 -7.56 13.05 -6.77
C GLN A 140 -8.65 14.10 -6.73
N LEU A 141 -9.79 13.83 -6.11
CA LEU A 141 -10.84 14.82 -5.86
C LEU A 141 -10.48 15.80 -4.75
N ASN A 142 -9.51 15.44 -3.91
CA ASN A 142 -9.01 16.29 -2.81
C ASN A 142 -10.13 16.79 -1.88
N ILE A 143 -11.04 15.90 -1.50
CA ILE A 143 -12.16 16.21 -0.62
C ILE A 143 -11.62 16.54 0.77
N SER A 144 -11.88 17.76 1.25
CA SER A 144 -11.27 18.31 2.46
C SER A 144 -12.25 19.08 3.36
N ASN A 145 -13.53 19.06 3.05
CA ASN A 145 -14.58 19.69 3.83
C ASN A 145 -15.93 19.02 3.65
N VAL A 146 -16.86 19.31 4.55
CA VAL A 146 -18.19 18.69 4.62
C VAL A 146 -19.04 19.00 3.39
N GLU A 147 -18.97 20.21 2.84
CA GLU A 147 -19.79 20.58 1.68
C GLU A 147 -19.35 19.84 0.42
N ALA A 148 -18.04 19.69 0.19
CA ALA A 148 -17.53 18.86 -0.90
C ALA A 148 -17.93 17.37 -0.68
N LEU A 149 -17.86 16.87 0.56
CA LEU A 149 -18.29 15.53 0.90
C LEU A 149 -19.77 15.32 0.58
N LYS A 150 -20.68 16.23 0.99
CA LYS A 150 -22.13 16.16 0.69
C LYS A 150 -22.37 16.13 -0.81
N PHE A 151 -21.66 16.96 -1.58
CA PHE A 151 -21.81 16.97 -3.03
C PHE A 151 -21.44 15.61 -3.65
N TYR A 152 -20.33 15.02 -3.23
CA TYR A 152 -19.87 13.75 -3.78
C TYR A 152 -20.59 12.52 -3.21
N ALA A 153 -21.20 12.60 -2.05
CA ALA A 153 -21.97 11.52 -1.43
C ALA A 153 -23.12 11.00 -2.31
N GLN A 154 -23.64 11.84 -3.21
CA GLN A 154 -24.65 11.43 -4.19
C GLN A 154 -24.19 10.35 -5.17
N PHE A 155 -22.87 10.15 -5.32
CA PHE A 155 -22.28 9.19 -6.27
C PHE A 155 -21.72 7.94 -5.58
N ALA A 156 -21.38 8.00 -4.29
CA ALA A 156 -20.55 7.00 -3.65
C ALA A 156 -20.88 6.77 -2.18
N ASP A 157 -20.49 5.61 -1.67
CA ASP A 157 -20.60 5.22 -0.26
C ASP A 157 -19.29 5.31 0.51
N VAL A 158 -18.17 5.52 -0.19
CA VAL A 158 -16.83 5.68 0.40
C VAL A 158 -16.15 6.90 -0.21
N VAL A 159 -15.60 7.75 0.66
CA VAL A 159 -14.86 8.97 0.28
C VAL A 159 -13.43 8.88 0.76
N VAL A 160 -12.47 9.09 -0.16
CA VAL A 160 -11.07 9.28 0.21
C VAL A 160 -10.83 10.76 0.52
N LEU A 161 -10.54 11.08 1.77
CA LEU A 161 -10.21 12.44 2.16
C LEU A 161 -8.80 12.85 1.69
N ALA A 162 -8.60 14.16 1.55
CA ALA A 162 -7.30 14.74 1.21
C ALA A 162 -6.25 14.38 2.26
N ARG A 163 -5.02 14.11 1.81
CA ARG A 163 -3.90 13.67 2.69
C ARG A 163 -3.25 14.83 3.47
N GLU A 164 -3.66 16.04 3.20
CA GLU A 164 -3.23 17.26 3.86
C GLU A 164 -3.99 17.54 5.17
N LEU A 165 -5.11 16.84 5.40
CA LEU A 165 -5.92 16.99 6.61
C LEU A 165 -5.22 16.34 7.81
N ASN A 166 -5.34 17.01 8.97
CA ASN A 166 -4.98 16.41 10.25
C ASN A 166 -6.16 15.62 10.85
N MET A 167 -5.89 14.83 11.89
CA MET A 167 -6.91 13.96 12.50
C MET A 167 -8.05 14.72 13.16
N GLU A 168 -7.82 15.94 13.64
CA GLU A 168 -8.85 16.82 14.19
C GLU A 168 -9.85 17.22 13.09
N GLN A 169 -9.36 17.66 11.93
CA GLN A 169 -10.20 18.00 10.76
C GLN A 169 -10.96 16.77 10.23
N VAL A 170 -10.35 15.57 10.23
CA VAL A 170 -11.02 14.33 9.87
C VAL A 170 -12.14 14.00 10.85
N ALA A 171 -11.89 14.17 12.16
CA ALA A 171 -12.91 13.96 13.20
C ALA A 171 -14.08 14.96 13.08
N GLU A 172 -13.82 16.22 12.75
CA GLU A 172 -14.87 17.22 12.48
C GLU A 172 -15.77 16.80 11.30
N ILE A 173 -15.16 16.30 10.21
CA ILE A 173 -15.92 15.77 9.05
C ILE A 173 -16.74 14.55 9.47
N TYR A 174 -16.17 13.63 10.25
CA TYR A 174 -16.90 12.46 10.74
C TYR A 174 -18.07 12.85 11.65
N GLN A 175 -17.88 13.79 12.57
CA GLN A 175 -18.95 14.29 13.42
C GLN A 175 -20.09 14.95 12.61
N ALA A 176 -19.75 15.64 11.51
CA ALA A 176 -20.75 16.19 10.62
C ALA A 176 -21.54 15.08 9.88
N ILE A 177 -20.86 13.99 9.45
CA ILE A 177 -21.53 12.82 8.87
C ILE A 177 -22.58 12.26 9.84
N GLU A 178 -22.21 12.05 11.10
CA GLU A 178 -23.12 11.53 12.13
C GLU A 178 -24.25 12.50 12.45
N LYS A 179 -23.92 13.77 12.72
CA LYS A 179 -24.87 14.79 13.15
C LYS A 179 -25.91 15.14 12.08
N GLU A 180 -25.48 15.21 10.84
CA GLU A 180 -26.33 15.62 9.71
C GLU A 180 -26.88 14.41 8.95
N ASN A 181 -26.55 13.18 9.40
CA ASN A 181 -26.93 11.93 8.76
C ASN A 181 -26.58 11.92 7.26
N ILE A 182 -25.31 12.25 6.93
CA ILE A 182 -24.86 12.29 5.55
C ILE A 182 -24.70 10.87 5.05
N THR A 183 -25.57 10.45 4.15
CA THR A 183 -25.57 9.11 3.57
C THR A 183 -24.98 9.10 2.18
N GLY A 184 -24.36 7.99 1.83
CA GLY A 184 -23.95 7.69 0.46
C GLY A 184 -25.14 7.26 -0.41
N LYS A 185 -24.83 6.81 -1.62
CA LYS A 185 -25.83 6.37 -2.62
C LYS A 185 -26.69 5.18 -2.13
N SER A 186 -26.14 4.29 -1.30
CA SER A 186 -26.88 3.15 -0.73
C SER A 186 -27.85 3.55 0.38
N GLY A 187 -27.84 4.79 0.83
CA GLY A 187 -28.61 5.26 1.98
C GLY A 187 -27.95 4.97 3.34
N ASN A 188 -26.81 4.32 3.37
CA ASN A 188 -26.00 4.14 4.57
C ASN A 188 -25.09 5.36 4.82
N PRO A 189 -24.65 5.61 6.07
CA PRO A 189 -23.67 6.65 6.36
C PRO A 189 -22.43 6.50 5.50
N ILE A 190 -21.96 7.61 4.90
CA ILE A 190 -20.78 7.59 4.05
C ILE A 190 -19.53 7.24 4.86
N ARG A 191 -18.68 6.36 4.34
CA ARG A 191 -17.48 5.88 5.03
C ARG A 191 -16.26 6.69 4.63
N ILE A 192 -15.42 7.02 5.61
CA ILE A 192 -14.16 7.72 5.39
C ILE A 192 -13.04 6.71 5.11
N GLU A 193 -12.36 6.90 3.97
CA GLU A 193 -11.14 6.21 3.58
C GLU A 193 -9.95 7.16 3.72
N MET A 194 -8.87 6.70 4.34
CA MET A 194 -7.59 7.42 4.45
C MET A 194 -6.44 6.51 4.06
N PHE A 195 -5.40 7.09 3.43
CA PHE A 195 -4.14 6.38 3.30
C PHE A 195 -3.50 6.18 4.67
N CYS A 196 -3.08 4.95 4.97
CA CYS A 196 -2.42 4.64 6.24
C CYS A 196 -0.92 4.32 6.08
N HIS A 197 -0.48 3.90 4.89
CA HIS A 197 0.91 3.51 4.67
C HIS A 197 1.36 3.71 3.22
N GLY A 198 2.66 4.00 3.06
CA GLY A 198 3.36 3.99 1.78
C GLY A 198 3.64 5.36 1.18
N ALA A 199 3.97 5.38 -0.10
CA ALA A 199 4.49 6.58 -0.76
C ALA A 199 3.57 7.80 -0.67
N LEU A 200 4.11 8.90 -0.14
CA LEU A 200 3.46 10.21 -0.15
C LEU A 200 3.89 10.99 -1.40
N CYS A 201 2.97 11.75 -1.99
CA CYS A 201 3.25 12.63 -3.11
C CYS A 201 3.72 14.00 -2.61
N MET A 202 4.70 14.60 -3.29
CA MET A 202 5.14 15.97 -3.05
C MET A 202 4.04 17.00 -3.36
N ALA A 203 3.23 16.71 -4.40
CA ALA A 203 2.16 17.59 -4.84
C ALA A 203 0.81 17.12 -4.27
N VAL A 204 -0.13 18.04 -4.19
CA VAL A 204 -1.56 17.71 -4.02
C VAL A 204 -1.95 16.64 -5.03
N SER A 205 -2.70 15.63 -4.58
CA SER A 205 -3.01 14.43 -5.37
C SER A 205 -3.60 14.77 -6.75
N GLY A 206 -2.96 14.29 -7.83
CA GLY A 206 -3.37 14.54 -9.20
C GLY A 206 -3.02 15.93 -9.76
N LYS A 207 -2.39 16.84 -9.00
CA LYS A 207 -2.11 18.23 -9.41
C LYS A 207 -0.63 18.50 -9.69
N CYS A 208 0.13 17.51 -10.18
CA CYS A 208 1.56 17.63 -10.41
C CYS A 208 1.90 17.81 -11.89
N TYR A 209 2.69 18.86 -12.20
CA TYR A 209 3.15 19.17 -13.57
C TYR A 209 4.60 18.73 -13.85
N LEU A 210 5.35 18.21 -12.87
CA LEU A 210 6.78 17.87 -13.05
C LEU A 210 7.04 16.95 -14.25
N SER A 211 6.27 15.85 -14.36
CA SER A 211 6.43 14.92 -15.49
C SER A 211 5.95 15.51 -16.82
N LEU A 212 4.96 16.38 -16.80
CA LEU A 212 4.49 17.06 -18.00
C LEU A 212 5.53 18.06 -18.51
N HIS A 213 6.08 18.86 -17.59
CA HIS A 213 7.08 19.86 -17.95
C HIS A 213 8.38 19.24 -18.50
N GLU A 214 8.89 18.17 -17.85
CA GLU A 214 10.18 17.57 -18.23
C GLU A 214 10.07 16.57 -19.39
N LYS A 215 8.99 15.79 -19.45
CA LYS A 215 8.85 14.62 -20.35
C LYS A 215 7.63 14.69 -21.27
N ASN A 216 6.87 15.77 -21.22
CA ASN A 216 5.62 15.93 -21.95
C ASN A 216 4.62 14.77 -21.72
N VAL A 217 4.57 14.25 -20.47
CA VAL A 217 3.65 13.18 -20.05
C VAL A 217 2.95 13.57 -18.75
N SER A 218 1.65 13.42 -18.67
CA SER A 218 0.86 13.88 -17.52
C SER A 218 0.80 12.84 -16.40
N ALA A 219 1.17 13.27 -15.19
CA ALA A 219 1.11 12.42 -14.00
C ALA A 219 -0.33 12.02 -13.65
N ASN A 220 -1.31 12.91 -13.82
CA ASN A 220 -2.73 12.62 -13.56
C ASN A 220 -3.42 11.78 -14.65
N ARG A 221 -2.65 11.43 -15.69
CA ARG A 221 -3.04 10.47 -16.73
C ARG A 221 -2.21 9.16 -16.66
N GLY A 222 -1.69 8.83 -15.48
CA GLY A 222 -0.98 7.59 -15.21
C GLY A 222 0.50 7.59 -15.60
N ALA A 223 1.08 8.71 -16.05
CA ALA A 223 2.46 8.81 -16.53
C ALA A 223 3.37 9.61 -15.57
N CYS A 224 3.32 9.29 -14.27
CA CYS A 224 4.22 9.90 -13.30
C CYS A 224 5.61 9.25 -13.36
N ASN A 225 6.63 10.02 -13.82
CA ASN A 225 8.03 9.58 -13.90
C ASN A 225 8.82 9.80 -12.60
N GLN A 226 8.15 10.16 -11.50
CA GLN A 226 8.75 10.37 -10.18
C GLN A 226 9.94 11.35 -10.21
N ILE A 227 9.83 12.44 -10.98
CA ILE A 227 10.88 13.47 -11.11
C ILE A 227 11.28 14.03 -9.73
N CYS A 228 10.30 14.20 -8.83
CA CYS A 228 10.54 14.65 -7.45
C CYS A 228 11.42 13.70 -6.61
N ARG A 229 11.73 12.50 -7.09
CA ARG A 229 12.55 11.49 -6.36
C ARG A 229 14.03 11.51 -6.76
N ARG A 230 14.45 12.47 -7.59
CA ARG A 230 15.85 12.67 -7.99
C ARG A 230 16.54 13.59 -7.02
N GLY A 231 17.88 13.52 -6.98
CA GLY A 231 18.72 14.52 -6.35
C GLY A 231 18.73 15.82 -7.16
N TYR A 232 18.82 16.96 -6.49
CA TYR A 232 18.86 18.29 -7.08
C TYR A 232 19.95 19.12 -6.43
N THR A 233 20.60 19.96 -7.25
CA THR A 233 21.47 21.04 -6.77
C THR A 233 20.72 22.36 -6.90
N VAL A 234 20.71 23.15 -5.83
CA VAL A 234 20.10 24.49 -5.82
C VAL A 234 21.21 25.52 -5.81
N LYS A 235 21.27 26.37 -6.86
CA LYS A 235 22.24 27.45 -6.99
C LYS A 235 21.52 28.79 -6.95
N ASP A 236 22.05 29.72 -6.13
CA ASP A 236 21.63 31.11 -6.14
C ASP A 236 22.07 31.77 -7.48
N LYS A 237 21.17 32.55 -8.10
CA LYS A 237 21.45 33.22 -9.37
C LYS A 237 22.25 34.51 -9.21
N ASP A 238 22.16 35.16 -8.08
CA ASP A 238 22.72 36.47 -7.82
C ASP A 238 24.06 36.40 -7.07
N SER A 239 24.40 35.24 -6.54
CA SER A 239 25.70 34.94 -5.93
C SER A 239 26.25 33.62 -6.46
N GLU A 240 27.58 33.47 -6.48
CA GLU A 240 28.18 32.17 -6.80
C GLU A 240 28.05 31.15 -5.65
N ILE A 241 27.31 31.48 -4.60
CA ILE A 241 27.09 30.62 -3.46
C ILE A 241 26.14 29.49 -3.87
N GLU A 242 26.63 28.26 -3.91
CA GLU A 242 25.80 27.07 -3.89
C GLU A 242 25.21 26.95 -2.49
N LEU A 243 23.89 27.00 -2.38
CA LEU A 243 23.23 26.63 -1.14
C LEU A 243 23.50 25.13 -0.92
N GLU A 244 24.35 24.83 0.04
CA GLU A 244 24.49 23.48 0.57
C GLU A 244 23.15 23.12 1.22
N VAL A 245 22.31 22.47 0.44
CA VAL A 245 21.07 21.89 0.97
C VAL A 245 21.49 20.60 1.64
N ASP A 246 21.32 20.47 2.92
CA ASP A 246 21.67 19.27 3.72
C ASP A 246 21.09 17.96 3.15
N ASN A 247 20.20 18.04 2.19
CA ASN A 247 19.56 16.92 1.54
C ASN A 247 19.32 17.17 0.04
N GLU A 248 20.00 16.43 -0.83
CA GLU A 248 19.80 16.47 -2.28
C GLU A 248 18.36 16.15 -2.73
N TYR A 249 17.57 15.46 -1.89
CA TYR A 249 16.22 15.00 -2.21
C TYR A 249 15.13 15.96 -1.71
N ILE A 250 15.32 17.25 -1.95
CA ILE A 250 14.45 18.36 -1.46
C ILE A 250 12.96 18.23 -1.83
N MET A 251 12.60 17.38 -2.78
CA MET A 251 11.22 17.12 -3.21
C MET A 251 10.79 15.66 -3.03
N SER A 252 11.60 14.83 -2.36
CA SER A 252 11.30 13.40 -2.15
C SER A 252 10.77 13.15 -0.73
N PRO A 253 9.46 13.26 -0.47
CA PRO A 253 8.94 13.00 0.87
C PRO A 253 9.20 11.57 1.29
N LYS A 254 9.43 11.36 2.59
CA LYS A 254 9.42 10.05 3.23
C LYS A 254 8.07 9.36 3.02
N ASP A 255 8.02 8.07 3.20
CA ASP A 255 6.78 7.30 3.10
C ASP A 255 5.91 7.49 4.35
N LEU A 256 4.60 7.64 4.15
CA LEU A 256 3.62 7.72 5.23
C LEU A 256 3.63 6.43 6.05
N LYS A 257 3.59 6.55 7.38
CA LYS A 257 3.44 5.44 8.31
C LYS A 257 2.58 5.88 9.49
N THR A 258 1.40 5.29 9.65
CA THR A 258 0.45 5.63 10.71
C THR A 258 0.31 4.55 11.78
N ILE A 259 1.18 3.51 11.74
CA ILE A 259 1.06 2.34 12.62
C ILE A 259 1.08 2.71 14.10
N GLY A 260 1.80 3.76 14.48
CA GLY A 260 1.93 4.22 15.87
C GLY A 260 0.71 4.99 16.40
N PHE A 261 -0.25 5.34 15.54
CA PHE A 261 -1.46 6.08 15.93
C PHE A 261 -2.72 5.61 15.17
N VAL A 262 -2.80 4.31 14.91
CA VAL A 262 -3.97 3.67 14.27
C VAL A 262 -5.25 3.91 15.09
N ASP A 263 -5.13 3.95 16.39
CA ASP A 263 -6.22 4.25 17.33
C ASP A 263 -6.78 5.67 17.12
N GLU A 264 -5.95 6.67 16.81
CA GLU A 264 -6.40 8.02 16.48
C GLU A 264 -7.18 8.07 15.16
N LEU A 265 -6.72 7.32 14.12
CA LEU A 265 -7.47 7.20 12.88
C LEU A 265 -8.86 6.60 13.14
N LEU A 266 -8.94 5.53 13.93
CA LEU A 266 -10.20 4.90 14.30
C LEU A 266 -11.13 5.86 15.05
N ARG A 267 -10.60 6.61 16.04
CA ARG A 267 -11.34 7.65 16.79
C ARG A 267 -11.83 8.78 15.90
N SER A 268 -11.03 9.17 14.91
CA SER A 268 -11.42 10.21 13.94
C SER A 268 -12.43 9.77 12.89
N GLY A 269 -12.94 8.53 12.98
CA GLY A 269 -13.98 8.02 12.07
C GLY A 269 -13.48 7.36 10.82
N VAL A 270 -12.17 7.10 10.67
CA VAL A 270 -11.64 6.33 9.53
C VAL A 270 -12.13 4.88 9.62
N ARG A 271 -12.70 4.39 8.52
CA ARG A 271 -13.22 3.02 8.42
C ARG A 271 -12.59 2.21 7.30
N VAL A 272 -11.92 2.87 6.34
CA VAL A 272 -11.19 2.19 5.26
C VAL A 272 -9.73 2.65 5.29
N PHE A 273 -8.83 1.71 5.60
CA PHE A 273 -7.39 1.92 5.73
C PHE A 273 -6.71 1.52 4.43
N LYS A 274 -6.30 2.50 3.63
CA LYS A 274 -5.70 2.26 2.32
C LYS A 274 -4.18 2.22 2.38
N ILE A 275 -3.61 1.16 1.83
CA ILE A 275 -2.16 0.99 1.69
C ILE A 275 -1.75 1.39 0.27
N GLU A 276 -0.80 2.34 0.13
CA GLU A 276 -0.21 2.67 -1.18
C GLU A 276 0.91 1.68 -1.51
N GLY A 277 0.94 1.14 -2.72
CA GLY A 277 2.00 0.21 -3.08
C GLY A 277 1.77 -0.66 -4.30
N ARG A 278 0.98 -0.29 -5.32
CA ARG A 278 0.77 -1.13 -6.54
C ARG A 278 2.05 -1.49 -7.30
N ALA A 279 3.12 -0.71 -7.16
CA ALA A 279 4.42 -1.02 -7.75
C ALA A 279 5.37 -1.74 -6.77
N ARG A 280 4.86 -2.27 -5.65
CA ARG A 280 5.65 -2.97 -4.62
C ARG A 280 5.54 -4.48 -4.77
N GLY A 281 6.56 -5.19 -4.27
CA GLY A 281 6.59 -6.65 -4.26
C GLY A 281 5.60 -7.27 -3.27
N ALA A 282 5.38 -8.56 -3.42
CA ALA A 282 4.45 -9.34 -2.60
C ALA A 282 4.82 -9.33 -1.10
N GLU A 283 6.11 -9.32 -0.78
CA GLU A 283 6.64 -9.22 0.58
C GLU A 283 6.23 -7.91 1.28
N TYR A 284 6.28 -6.78 0.54
CA TYR A 284 5.81 -5.51 1.07
C TYR A 284 4.31 -5.56 1.39
N VAL A 285 3.52 -6.05 0.44
CA VAL A 285 2.06 -6.14 0.61
C VAL A 285 1.70 -7.02 1.80
N LYS A 286 2.30 -8.22 1.89
CA LYS A 286 2.12 -9.13 3.02
C LYS A 286 2.44 -8.46 4.35
N THR A 287 3.65 -7.90 4.47
CA THR A 287 4.13 -7.33 5.74
C THR A 287 3.26 -6.15 6.18
N VAL A 288 2.95 -5.22 5.26
CA VAL A 288 2.16 -4.04 5.62
C VAL A 288 0.73 -4.42 6.00
N VAL A 289 0.06 -5.28 5.22
CA VAL A 289 -1.31 -5.74 5.53
C VAL A 289 -1.34 -6.44 6.89
N SER A 290 -0.40 -7.37 7.16
CA SER A 290 -0.35 -8.09 8.43
C SER A 290 -0.15 -7.15 9.62
N CYS A 291 0.79 -6.19 9.54
CA CYS A 291 1.04 -5.22 10.62
C CYS A 291 -0.20 -4.36 10.90
N TYR A 292 -0.86 -3.81 9.87
CA TYR A 292 -2.05 -2.99 10.07
C TYR A 292 -3.26 -3.80 10.55
N LYS A 293 -3.40 -5.05 10.13
CA LYS A 293 -4.42 -5.95 10.67
C LYS A 293 -4.23 -6.19 12.16
N GLU A 294 -3.01 -6.56 12.55
CA GLU A 294 -2.64 -6.77 13.96
C GLU A 294 -2.84 -5.50 14.80
N ALA A 295 -2.47 -4.32 14.26
CA ALA A 295 -2.64 -3.05 14.95
C ALA A 295 -4.12 -2.69 15.16
N ILE A 296 -4.96 -2.82 14.14
CA ILE A 296 -6.40 -2.58 14.23
C ILE A 296 -7.04 -3.55 15.22
N GLU A 297 -6.74 -4.84 15.14
CA GLU A 297 -7.24 -5.85 16.07
C GLU A 297 -6.79 -5.56 17.51
N SER A 298 -5.55 -5.08 17.68
CA SER A 298 -5.00 -4.67 18.97
C SER A 298 -5.75 -3.47 19.55
N CYS A 299 -6.08 -2.48 18.73
CA CYS A 299 -6.89 -1.33 19.14
C CYS A 299 -8.29 -1.77 19.59
N LEU A 300 -8.97 -2.62 18.81
CA LEU A 300 -10.31 -3.10 19.12
C LEU A 300 -10.35 -3.94 20.40
N ASN A 301 -9.30 -4.71 20.67
CA ASN A 301 -9.19 -5.56 21.85
C ASN A 301 -8.58 -4.84 23.08
N GLY A 302 -8.25 -3.54 22.97
CA GLY A 302 -7.67 -2.77 24.07
C GLY A 302 -6.24 -3.23 24.44
N THR A 303 -5.51 -3.81 23.49
CA THR A 303 -4.15 -4.35 23.68
C THR A 303 -3.10 -3.64 22.83
N PHE A 304 -3.39 -2.45 22.35
CA PHE A 304 -2.47 -1.61 21.60
C PHE A 304 -1.44 -1.00 22.57
N THR A 305 -0.16 -1.27 22.36
CA THR A 305 0.94 -0.82 23.23
C THR A 305 2.16 -0.39 22.42
N ASP A 306 3.05 0.39 23.03
CA ASP A 306 4.29 0.87 22.41
C ASP A 306 5.22 -0.28 22.01
N GLU A 307 5.25 -1.38 22.79
CA GLU A 307 6.06 -2.55 22.47
C GLU A 307 5.59 -3.24 21.18
N LYS A 308 4.28 -3.32 20.97
CA LYS A 308 3.73 -3.84 19.72
C LYS A 308 4.02 -2.91 18.55
N VAL A 309 3.90 -1.60 18.76
CA VAL A 309 4.26 -0.60 17.74
C VAL A 309 5.74 -0.76 17.36
N ALA A 310 6.64 -0.93 18.33
CA ALA A 310 8.06 -1.15 18.07
C ALA A 310 8.32 -2.44 17.25
N ASP A 311 7.60 -3.54 17.53
CA ASP A 311 7.70 -4.77 16.73
C ASP A 311 7.24 -4.53 15.29
N TRP A 312 6.07 -3.91 15.10
CA TRP A 312 5.59 -3.58 13.75
C TRP A 312 6.54 -2.64 13.00
N ASP A 313 7.15 -1.68 13.69
CA ASP A 313 8.14 -0.77 13.11
C ASP A 313 9.39 -1.51 12.61
N ILE A 314 9.87 -2.50 13.36
CA ILE A 314 10.96 -3.37 12.93
C ILE A 314 10.56 -4.14 11.67
N ARG A 315 9.38 -4.76 11.64
CA ARG A 315 8.86 -5.53 10.50
C ARG A 315 8.68 -4.62 9.27
N LEU A 316 8.04 -3.48 9.42
CA LEU A 316 7.82 -2.51 8.34
C LEU A 316 9.14 -1.95 7.79
N SER A 317 10.17 -1.81 8.63
CA SER A 317 11.49 -1.35 8.19
C SER A 317 12.25 -2.37 7.33
N LYS A 318 11.90 -3.66 7.38
CA LYS A 318 12.54 -4.71 6.56
C LYS A 318 12.16 -4.62 5.09
N VAL A 319 10.97 -4.12 4.77
CA VAL A 319 10.47 -4.00 3.39
C VAL A 319 10.70 -2.60 2.83
N PHE A 320 10.51 -2.43 1.53
CA PHE A 320 10.77 -1.18 0.84
C PHE A 320 10.12 0.02 1.54
N ASN A 321 10.93 1.04 1.87
CA ASN A 321 10.50 2.34 2.36
C ASN A 321 11.53 3.41 1.98
N ARG A 322 11.18 4.70 2.13
CA ARG A 322 12.07 5.86 1.93
C ARG A 322 12.30 6.64 3.22
N GLY A 323 12.42 5.93 4.35
CA GLY A 323 12.21 6.50 5.66
C GLY A 323 10.72 6.72 5.91
N PHE A 324 10.35 6.91 7.17
CA PHE A 324 8.95 7.05 7.57
C PHE A 324 8.70 8.38 8.25
N TRP A 325 7.47 8.89 8.10
CA TRP A 325 6.93 10.01 8.85
C TRP A 325 5.40 9.90 8.93
N ASN A 326 4.79 10.74 9.79
CA ASN A 326 3.36 10.67 10.07
C ASN A 326 2.48 11.41 9.04
N GLY A 327 3.09 11.94 7.98
CA GLY A 327 2.38 12.84 7.08
C GLY A 327 1.98 14.15 7.80
N TYR A 328 0.90 14.74 7.36
CA TYR A 328 0.31 15.92 8.02
C TYR A 328 -0.73 15.56 9.09
N TYR A 329 -0.94 14.28 9.33
CA TYR A 329 -2.06 13.75 10.13
C TYR A 329 -2.02 14.18 11.60
N LEU A 330 -0.83 14.36 12.18
CA LEU A 330 -0.66 14.81 13.55
C LEU A 330 -0.39 16.34 13.63
N GLY A 331 -0.75 17.10 12.59
CA GLY A 331 -0.64 18.56 12.58
C GLY A 331 0.75 19.11 12.26
N GLN A 332 1.66 18.30 11.69
CA GLN A 332 2.97 18.75 11.24
C GLN A 332 2.82 19.85 10.17
N ARG A 333 3.60 20.93 10.31
CA ARG A 333 3.58 22.06 9.38
C ARG A 333 4.60 21.94 8.25
N LEU A 334 5.66 21.17 8.46
CA LEU A 334 6.75 20.95 7.50
C LEU A 334 6.78 19.48 7.10
N GLY A 335 7.02 19.21 5.81
CA GLY A 335 7.23 17.87 5.29
C GLY A 335 8.59 17.31 5.72
N GLU A 336 8.69 15.99 5.76
CA GLU A 336 9.95 15.28 5.96
C GLU A 336 10.42 14.62 4.67
N TRP A 337 11.72 14.76 4.39
CA TRP A 337 12.32 14.36 3.13
C TRP A 337 13.17 13.10 3.29
N SER A 338 13.18 12.25 2.26
CA SER A 338 14.08 11.11 2.19
C SER A 338 15.53 11.60 2.11
N LYS A 339 16.44 10.94 2.81
CA LYS A 339 17.89 11.25 2.78
C LYS A 339 18.64 10.51 1.68
N ASN A 340 18.05 9.47 1.10
CA ASN A 340 18.70 8.59 0.14
C ASN A 340 17.86 8.37 -1.12
N TYR A 341 18.53 8.07 -2.22
CA TYR A 341 17.86 7.57 -3.41
C TYR A 341 17.44 6.10 -3.21
N GLY A 342 16.19 5.79 -3.51
CA GLY A 342 15.70 4.41 -3.48
C GLY A 342 15.12 3.97 -2.16
N SER A 343 15.54 2.80 -1.65
CA SER A 343 15.00 2.17 -0.46
C SER A 343 15.91 2.34 0.74
N GLU A 344 15.33 2.69 1.88
CA GLU A 344 15.96 2.65 3.20
C GLU A 344 15.63 1.37 3.98
N ALA A 345 15.11 0.34 3.30
CA ALA A 345 14.83 -0.94 3.91
C ALA A 345 16.08 -1.55 4.56
N THR A 346 15.91 -2.10 5.75
CA THR A 346 17.01 -2.77 6.48
C THR A 346 17.41 -4.11 5.87
N HIS A 347 16.57 -4.67 5.00
CA HIS A 347 16.81 -5.94 4.32
C HIS A 347 16.56 -5.82 2.81
N LYS A 348 17.23 -6.66 2.04
CA LYS A 348 17.02 -6.83 0.60
C LYS A 348 16.91 -8.30 0.24
N LYS A 349 16.14 -8.59 -0.80
CA LYS A 349 16.02 -9.94 -1.37
C LYS A 349 17.00 -10.13 -2.52
N ILE A 350 17.71 -11.24 -2.52
CA ILE A 350 18.63 -11.65 -3.59
C ILE A 350 18.07 -12.93 -4.20
N TYR A 351 17.82 -12.92 -5.50
CA TYR A 351 17.37 -14.10 -6.22
C TYR A 351 18.41 -15.21 -6.18
N VAL A 352 17.99 -16.44 -5.85
CA VAL A 352 18.92 -17.58 -5.75
C VAL A 352 18.44 -18.82 -6.51
N ALA A 353 17.14 -19.12 -6.52
CA ALA A 353 16.66 -20.39 -7.08
C ALA A 353 15.25 -20.28 -7.67
N LYS A 354 14.92 -21.26 -8.50
CA LYS A 354 13.61 -21.45 -9.09
C LYS A 354 13.04 -22.81 -8.69
N CYS A 355 11.79 -22.85 -8.27
CA CYS A 355 11.10 -24.10 -7.96
C CYS A 355 10.90 -24.94 -9.22
N THR A 356 11.37 -26.18 -9.17
CA THR A 356 11.25 -27.16 -10.27
C THR A 356 10.13 -28.15 -10.03
N ASN A 357 9.85 -28.49 -8.75
CA ASN A 357 8.81 -29.43 -8.40
C ASN A 357 8.32 -29.21 -6.94
N TYR A 358 7.13 -29.74 -6.64
CA TYR A 358 6.57 -29.78 -5.30
C TYR A 358 5.96 -31.14 -4.98
N PHE A 359 6.43 -31.76 -3.93
CA PHE A 359 5.96 -33.05 -3.44
C PHE A 359 4.89 -32.84 -2.36
N SER A 360 3.64 -32.69 -2.78
CA SER A 360 2.53 -32.26 -1.92
C SER A 360 2.28 -33.16 -0.71
N LYS A 361 2.48 -34.48 -0.84
CA LYS A 361 2.33 -35.43 0.26
C LYS A 361 3.41 -35.27 1.36
N LEU A 362 4.55 -34.71 1.00
CA LEU A 362 5.69 -34.53 1.90
C LEU A 362 5.82 -33.09 2.41
N GLY A 363 5.15 -32.13 1.77
CA GLY A 363 5.37 -30.70 2.04
C GLY A 363 6.77 -30.25 1.67
N VAL A 364 7.33 -30.76 0.56
CA VAL A 364 8.71 -30.51 0.12
C VAL A 364 8.73 -29.88 -1.25
N ALA A 365 9.43 -28.76 -1.37
CA ALA A 365 9.70 -28.10 -2.64
C ALA A 365 11.13 -28.40 -3.11
N GLU A 366 11.28 -28.73 -4.41
CA GLU A 366 12.56 -28.89 -5.07
C GLU A 366 12.89 -27.65 -5.87
N PHE A 367 14.14 -27.20 -5.77
CA PHE A 367 14.64 -26.01 -6.44
C PHE A 367 15.91 -26.31 -7.23
N LEU A 368 16.11 -25.56 -8.32
CA LEU A 368 17.40 -25.44 -8.99
C LEU A 368 18.06 -24.14 -8.53
N LEU A 369 19.26 -24.22 -7.92
CA LEU A 369 20.03 -23.04 -7.52
C LEU A 369 20.69 -22.41 -8.75
N GLU A 370 20.20 -21.23 -9.14
CA GLU A 370 20.64 -20.53 -10.36
C GLU A 370 21.67 -19.43 -10.08
N ALA A 371 21.70 -18.92 -8.83
CA ALA A 371 22.63 -17.84 -8.46
C ALA A 371 23.03 -17.96 -6.99
N GLN A 372 24.23 -17.42 -6.65
CA GLN A 372 24.77 -17.38 -5.30
C GLN A 372 24.90 -18.79 -4.66
N HIS A 373 24.89 -18.85 -3.35
CA HIS A 373 24.83 -20.05 -2.52
C HIS A 373 23.71 -19.91 -1.49
N LEU A 374 23.25 -21.01 -0.94
CA LEU A 374 22.24 -21.06 0.10
C LEU A 374 22.70 -21.99 1.21
N SER A 375 22.51 -21.59 2.46
CA SER A 375 22.96 -22.32 3.65
C SER A 375 21.83 -22.50 4.64
N VAL A 376 21.92 -23.53 5.45
CA VAL A 376 21.07 -23.68 6.65
C VAL A 376 21.24 -22.45 7.54
N GLY A 377 20.13 -21.93 8.07
CA GLY A 377 20.08 -20.66 8.82
C GLY A 377 19.80 -19.41 7.98
N ASP A 378 19.87 -19.50 6.66
CA ASP A 378 19.51 -18.36 5.81
C ASP A 378 17.99 -18.04 5.89
N GLU A 379 17.66 -16.75 6.01
CA GLU A 379 16.28 -16.28 5.84
C GLU A 379 15.92 -16.28 4.35
N ILE A 380 14.78 -16.85 4.01
CA ILE A 380 14.31 -16.99 2.64
C ILE A 380 12.94 -16.35 2.42
N LEU A 381 12.72 -15.95 1.17
CA LEU A 381 11.43 -15.55 0.65
C LEU A 381 11.15 -16.34 -0.64
N ILE A 382 9.99 -17.00 -0.70
CA ILE A 382 9.49 -17.61 -1.93
C ILE A 382 8.31 -16.78 -2.43
N THR A 383 8.37 -16.39 -3.71
CA THR A 383 7.26 -15.65 -4.35
C THR A 383 6.76 -16.37 -5.58
N GLY A 384 5.44 -16.34 -5.77
CA GLY A 384 4.77 -16.91 -6.93
C GLY A 384 3.32 -16.43 -7.01
N GLU A 385 2.71 -16.57 -8.20
CA GLU A 385 1.37 -16.03 -8.48
C GLU A 385 0.30 -16.47 -7.47
N THR A 386 0.33 -17.75 -7.06
CA THR A 386 -0.60 -18.31 -6.08
C THR A 386 0.02 -18.48 -4.68
N THR A 387 1.34 -18.54 -4.61
CA THR A 387 2.10 -18.61 -3.35
C THR A 387 2.07 -17.24 -2.63
N GLY A 388 2.04 -16.16 -3.38
CA GLY A 388 2.14 -14.82 -2.82
C GLY A 388 3.56 -14.56 -2.31
N ALA A 389 3.73 -14.47 -1.00
CA ALA A 389 5.01 -14.29 -0.31
C ALA A 389 5.10 -15.25 0.88
N TYR A 390 5.92 -16.27 0.79
CA TYR A 390 6.23 -17.20 1.87
C TYR A 390 7.63 -16.93 2.41
N GLU A 391 7.74 -16.67 3.68
CA GLU A 391 8.99 -16.40 4.39
C GLU A 391 9.26 -17.48 5.42
N ASP A 392 10.51 -17.93 5.51
CA ASP A 392 10.96 -18.91 6.50
C ASP A 392 12.47 -18.76 6.73
N THR A 393 12.97 -19.41 7.78
CA THR A 393 14.40 -19.63 7.99
C THR A 393 14.73 -21.08 7.67
N LEU A 394 15.72 -21.32 6.83
CA LEU A 394 16.10 -22.66 6.40
C LEU A 394 16.62 -23.49 7.57
N LYS A 395 15.86 -24.51 7.95
CA LYS A 395 16.23 -25.46 9.01
C LYS A 395 17.00 -26.66 8.48
N GLU A 396 16.73 -27.07 7.24
CA GLU A 396 17.33 -28.21 6.59
C GLU A 396 17.33 -28.01 5.07
N ILE A 397 18.42 -28.40 4.43
CA ILE A 397 18.54 -28.47 2.96
C ILE A 397 18.95 -29.92 2.62
N ARG A 398 18.34 -30.51 1.58
CA ARG A 398 18.70 -31.85 1.12
C ARG A 398 19.13 -31.85 -0.33
N VAL A 399 20.22 -32.57 -0.62
CA VAL A 399 20.68 -32.90 -1.97
C VAL A 399 20.66 -34.41 -2.12
N GLN A 400 19.93 -34.92 -3.11
CA GLN A 400 19.75 -36.39 -3.29
C GLN A 400 19.33 -37.10 -2.01
N LEU A 401 18.36 -36.50 -1.28
CA LEU A 401 17.81 -36.98 0.02
C LEU A 401 18.76 -36.88 1.23
N ASN A 402 20.03 -36.53 1.03
CA ASN A 402 20.98 -36.34 2.12
C ASN A 402 20.96 -34.91 2.63
N PRO A 403 20.94 -34.67 3.95
CA PRO A 403 21.07 -33.35 4.52
C PRO A 403 22.44 -32.75 4.22
N VAL A 404 22.45 -31.45 3.89
CA VAL A 404 23.68 -30.68 3.65
C VAL A 404 23.54 -29.32 4.29
N ASP A 405 24.66 -28.72 4.73
CA ASP A 405 24.65 -27.40 5.35
C ASP A 405 24.61 -26.27 4.32
N LYS A 406 25.09 -26.53 3.08
CA LYS A 406 25.24 -25.54 2.02
C LYS A 406 25.03 -26.14 0.64
N VAL A 407 24.49 -25.36 -0.27
CA VAL A 407 24.38 -25.72 -1.69
C VAL A 407 24.93 -24.58 -2.55
N GLU A 408 25.52 -24.97 -3.70
CA GLU A 408 26.15 -24.08 -4.66
C GLU A 408 25.36 -24.03 -5.98
N LYS A 409 25.61 -23.01 -6.81
CA LYS A 409 24.99 -22.81 -8.10
C LYS A 409 25.04 -24.09 -8.96
N GLY A 410 23.92 -24.38 -9.62
CA GLY A 410 23.75 -25.56 -10.50
C GLY A 410 23.24 -26.81 -9.78
N THR A 411 23.08 -26.77 -8.45
CA THR A 411 22.62 -27.88 -7.65
C THR A 411 21.09 -27.93 -7.55
N TYR A 412 20.51 -29.12 -7.74
CA TYR A 412 19.13 -29.39 -7.34
C TYR A 412 19.10 -29.73 -5.85
N PHE A 413 18.22 -29.05 -5.13
CA PHE A 413 18.05 -29.25 -3.70
C PHE A 413 16.59 -29.19 -3.30
N SER A 414 16.27 -29.72 -2.14
CA SER A 414 14.91 -29.69 -1.61
C SER A 414 14.89 -29.13 -0.19
N ILE A 415 13.80 -28.42 0.11
CA ILE A 415 13.49 -27.88 1.43
C ILE A 415 12.05 -28.20 1.80
N LYS A 416 11.77 -28.34 3.08
CA LYS A 416 10.41 -28.46 3.59
C LYS A 416 9.77 -27.08 3.66
N THR A 417 8.51 -26.96 3.24
CA THR A 417 7.73 -25.72 3.34
C THR A 417 6.40 -26.00 4.03
N ASN A 418 5.92 -25.04 4.84
CA ASN A 418 4.63 -25.16 5.52
C ASN A 418 3.45 -24.73 4.63
N GLU A 419 3.74 -24.11 3.49
CA GLU A 419 2.77 -23.71 2.49
C GLU A 419 3.08 -24.36 1.15
N LEU A 420 2.04 -24.47 0.31
CA LEU A 420 2.16 -24.98 -1.04
C LEU A 420 2.95 -24.02 -1.93
N VAL A 421 4.07 -24.50 -2.44
CA VAL A 421 4.91 -23.82 -3.43
C VAL A 421 4.62 -24.40 -4.81
N ARG A 422 4.70 -23.58 -5.83
CA ARG A 422 4.41 -24.00 -7.22
C ARG A 422 5.67 -24.04 -8.06
N ARG A 423 5.63 -24.85 -9.11
CA ARG A 423 6.67 -24.82 -10.15
C ARG A 423 6.77 -23.42 -10.73
N ASN A 424 8.00 -22.96 -10.94
CA ASN A 424 8.39 -21.61 -11.37
C ASN A 424 8.35 -20.54 -10.29
N ASP A 425 7.89 -20.80 -9.07
CA ASP A 425 8.07 -19.87 -7.95
C ASP A 425 9.55 -19.54 -7.75
N LYS A 426 9.82 -18.31 -7.40
CA LYS A 426 11.17 -17.79 -7.21
C LYS A 426 11.55 -17.80 -5.75
N LEU A 427 12.72 -18.33 -5.44
CA LEU A 427 13.30 -18.32 -4.10
C LEU A 427 14.37 -17.22 -4.05
N PHE A 428 14.28 -16.41 -3.00
CA PHE A 428 15.21 -15.34 -2.68
C PHE A 428 15.82 -15.59 -1.31
N LYS A 429 17.08 -15.23 -1.15
CA LYS A 429 17.74 -15.07 0.14
C LYS A 429 17.50 -13.64 0.64
N ILE A 430 17.14 -13.49 1.89
CA ILE A 430 16.99 -12.19 2.56
C ILE A 430 18.30 -11.87 3.27
N VAL A 431 18.84 -10.70 3.00
CA VAL A 431 20.10 -10.25 3.61
C VAL A 431 19.99 -8.82 4.14
N PRO A 432 20.69 -8.48 5.22
CA PRO A 432 20.76 -7.12 5.73
C PRO A 432 21.32 -6.14 4.68
N THR A 433 20.91 -4.90 4.76
CA THR A 433 21.50 -3.78 4.02
C THR A 433 22.37 -2.92 4.94
N GLU A 434 23.09 -1.95 4.40
CA GLU A 434 23.84 -0.95 5.19
C GLU A 434 22.96 -0.15 6.15
N HIS A 435 21.68 -0.06 5.87
CA HIS A 435 20.71 0.60 6.76
C HIS A 435 20.37 -0.21 8.01
N ALA A 436 20.63 -1.53 8.02
CA ALA A 436 20.44 -2.37 9.19
C ALA A 436 21.47 -2.05 10.29
N THR A 437 22.72 -1.78 9.90
CA THR A 437 23.81 -1.44 10.85
C THR A 437 23.65 -0.04 11.46
N LYS A 438 23.19 0.93 10.70
CA LYS A 438 22.96 2.31 11.18
C LYS A 438 21.79 2.49 12.16
N LYS A 439 20.90 1.51 12.27
CA LYS A 439 19.77 1.54 13.25
C LYS A 439 20.10 0.80 14.55
N ALA A 440 21.21 0.03 14.59
CA ALA A 440 21.66 -0.69 15.75
C ALA A 440 22.67 0.12 16.60
N GLU A 441 23.19 1.22 16.08
CA GLU A 441 23.96 2.26 16.77
C GLU A 441 23.05 3.42 17.24
#